data_13150c87ccb118be4d4ff1523334d8b8
#
_entry.id   13150c87ccb118be4d4ff1523334d8b8
#
_cell.length_a   1.000
_cell.length_b   1.000
_cell.length_c   1.000
_cell.angle_alpha   90.00
_cell.angle_beta   90.00
_cell.angle_gamma   90.00
#
_symmetry.space_group_name_H-M   'P 1'
#
loop_
_entity.id
_entity.type
_entity.pdbx_description
1 polymer ?
#
loop_
_entity_poly.entity_id
_entity_poly.type
_entity_poly.pdbx_seq_one_letter_code
_entity_poly.pdbx_strand_id
1 'polypeptide(L)'
;MLSVFDRVYDSAWHHPVMCWVGAVFVVAWLLKQRAGGGRPAAGDFLWWFALLWQAEIALDALWTGAWPPLPSDSSVTGVLAVVFVAVGDMRYFQLVEHFAPRSGQPGRVGRALLLATAWSWLIPALSGLVRVALPGLFVEKRVVFLVYEVLFLLLMGGFARWLLPMRLPGVTAQQVQLRRWLQRVTALVAVQYALWALADVIILSGARSGLLLRLVPNFIYYVAFVPLAYLWAPRVPGPSEAA
;
A
#
# COMPACT_ATOMS: atom_id res chain seq x y z
N MET A 1 0.68 9.08 32.56
CA MET A 1 2.07 9.05 32.08
C MET A 1 2.13 8.17 30.85
N LEU A 2 2.59 8.69 29.70
CA LEU A 2 2.70 7.91 28.47
C LEU A 2 3.72 6.76 28.67
N SER A 3 3.39 5.55 28.22
CA SER A 3 4.33 4.42 28.26
C SER A 3 5.51 4.66 27.30
N VAL A 4 6.60 3.89 27.45
CA VAL A 4 7.71 3.93 26.51
C VAL A 4 7.23 3.58 25.09
N PHE A 5 6.27 2.68 24.97
CA PHE A 5 5.68 2.26 23.69
C PHE A 5 4.92 3.42 23.00
N ASP A 6 4.13 4.19 23.74
CA ASP A 6 3.44 5.37 23.21
C ASP A 6 4.47 6.41 22.72
N ARG A 7 5.52 6.69 23.52
CA ARG A 7 6.55 7.67 23.13
C ARG A 7 7.32 7.30 21.88
N VAL A 8 7.60 6.00 21.67
CA VAL A 8 8.27 5.54 20.45
C VAL A 8 7.33 5.63 19.26
N TYR A 9 6.09 5.17 19.42
CA TYR A 9 5.12 5.16 18.34
C TYR A 9 4.70 6.56 17.90
N ASP A 10 4.49 7.48 18.84
CA ASP A 10 4.09 8.87 18.57
C ASP A 10 5.28 9.80 18.26
N SER A 11 6.49 9.24 18.17
CA SER A 11 7.69 10.02 17.89
C SER A 11 7.75 10.47 16.43
N ALA A 12 8.33 11.65 16.20
CA ALA A 12 8.64 12.13 14.86
C ALA A 12 9.57 11.20 14.07
N TRP A 13 10.39 10.38 14.75
CA TRP A 13 11.27 9.39 14.12
C TRP A 13 10.49 8.27 13.44
N HIS A 14 9.39 7.82 14.03
CA HIS A 14 8.52 6.84 13.41
C HIS A 14 7.73 7.46 12.25
N HIS A 15 7.14 8.64 12.47
CA HIS A 15 6.35 9.32 11.45
C HIS A 15 6.35 10.83 11.74
N PRO A 16 6.98 11.69 10.92
CA PRO A 16 7.24 11.53 9.47
C PRO A 16 8.69 11.21 9.07
N VAL A 17 9.67 11.22 9.98
CA VAL A 17 11.09 11.13 9.59
C VAL A 17 11.41 9.84 8.83
N MET A 18 10.91 8.69 9.30
CA MET A 18 11.09 7.41 8.60
C MET A 18 10.58 7.49 7.15
N CYS A 19 9.41 8.08 6.94
CA CYS A 19 8.79 8.21 5.62
C CYS A 19 9.64 9.09 4.69
N TRP A 20 10.09 10.25 5.16
CA TRP A 20 10.90 11.18 4.36
C TRP A 20 12.28 10.62 4.04
N VAL A 21 12.97 10.04 5.03
CA VAL A 21 14.26 9.39 4.80
C VAL A 21 14.12 8.24 3.83
N GLY A 22 13.09 7.41 4.00
CA GLY A 22 12.78 6.32 3.07
C GLY A 22 12.49 6.83 1.65
N ALA A 23 11.66 7.86 1.51
CA ALA A 23 11.33 8.45 0.22
C ALA A 23 12.58 9.04 -0.48
N VAL A 24 13.40 9.81 0.23
CA VAL A 24 14.66 10.37 -0.32
C VAL A 24 15.61 9.26 -0.77
N PHE A 25 15.79 8.22 0.05
CA PHE A 25 16.63 7.09 -0.29
C PHE A 25 16.14 6.35 -1.55
N VAL A 26 14.85 6.06 -1.63
CA VAL A 26 14.25 5.36 -2.78
C VAL A 26 14.34 6.21 -4.05
N VAL A 27 14.06 7.52 -3.96
CA VAL A 27 14.18 8.43 -5.12
C VAL A 27 15.63 8.52 -5.59
N ALA A 28 16.59 8.70 -4.68
CA ALA A 28 18.02 8.73 -5.03
C ALA A 28 18.48 7.42 -5.69
N TRP A 29 18.03 6.29 -5.16
CA TRP A 29 18.30 4.98 -5.73
C TRP A 29 17.69 4.82 -7.14
N LEU A 30 16.43 5.22 -7.35
CA LEU A 30 15.77 5.19 -8.67
C LEU A 30 16.51 6.06 -9.70
N LEU A 31 16.92 7.26 -9.31
CA LEU A 31 17.69 8.17 -10.17
C LEU A 31 19.03 7.56 -10.56
N LYS A 32 19.74 6.95 -9.59
CA LYS A 32 21.00 6.23 -9.84
C LYS A 32 20.82 5.06 -10.82
N GLN A 33 19.74 4.27 -10.66
CA GLN A 33 19.43 3.18 -11.58
C GLN A 33 19.21 3.69 -13.01
N ARG A 34 18.50 4.81 -13.16
CA ARG A 34 18.24 5.41 -14.48
C ARG A 34 19.51 6.00 -15.12
N ALA A 35 20.34 6.69 -14.34
CA ALA A 35 21.61 7.25 -14.81
C ALA A 35 22.62 6.17 -15.25
N GLY A 36 22.60 4.98 -14.61
CA GLY A 36 23.43 3.83 -14.96
C GLY A 36 22.96 3.07 -16.21
N GLY A 37 21.99 3.56 -16.97
CA GLY A 37 21.45 2.91 -18.16
C GLY A 37 20.54 1.70 -17.88
N GLY A 38 20.30 1.39 -16.59
CA GLY A 38 19.34 0.38 -16.17
C GLY A 38 17.92 0.80 -16.53
N ARG A 39 17.33 0.13 -17.54
CA ARG A 39 15.90 0.28 -17.78
C ARG A 39 15.13 -0.50 -16.70
N PRO A 40 14.05 0.09 -16.14
CA PRO A 40 13.19 -0.65 -15.22
C PRO A 40 12.67 -1.91 -15.90
N ALA A 41 12.61 -2.98 -15.13
CA ALA A 41 12.19 -4.30 -15.60
C ALA A 41 10.81 -4.30 -16.30
N ALA A 42 9.91 -3.40 -15.93
CA ALA A 42 8.55 -3.28 -16.48
C ALA A 42 8.32 -1.94 -17.21
N GLY A 43 9.37 -1.37 -17.82
CA GLY A 43 9.29 -0.15 -18.61
C GLY A 43 9.17 1.14 -17.78
N ASP A 44 8.97 2.25 -18.49
CA ASP A 44 8.90 3.59 -17.89
C ASP A 44 7.73 3.75 -16.90
N PHE A 45 6.64 2.96 -17.05
CA PHE A 45 5.49 2.99 -16.15
C PHE A 45 5.90 2.74 -14.69
N LEU A 46 6.68 1.69 -14.44
CA LEU A 46 7.04 1.32 -13.07
C LEU A 46 7.98 2.33 -12.42
N TRP A 47 8.80 3.01 -13.22
CA TRP A 47 9.65 4.09 -12.74
C TRP A 47 8.82 5.31 -12.31
N TRP A 48 7.88 5.76 -13.18
CA TRP A 48 6.96 6.85 -12.84
C TRP A 48 6.03 6.50 -11.69
N PHE A 49 5.54 5.26 -11.65
CA PHE A 49 4.80 4.70 -10.53
C PHE A 49 5.58 4.86 -9.22
N ALA A 50 6.86 4.43 -9.21
CA ALA A 50 7.68 4.51 -8.02
C ALA A 50 7.90 5.95 -7.55
N LEU A 51 8.17 6.89 -8.46
CA LEU A 51 8.32 8.31 -8.11
C LEU A 51 7.03 8.93 -7.58
N LEU A 52 5.90 8.67 -8.24
CA LEU A 52 4.59 9.17 -7.84
C LEU A 52 4.26 8.75 -6.40
N TRP A 53 4.45 7.46 -6.10
CA TRP A 53 4.10 6.93 -4.80
C TRP A 53 5.10 7.32 -3.69
N GLN A 54 6.35 7.64 -4.02
CA GLN A 54 7.25 8.26 -3.05
C GLN A 54 6.85 9.71 -2.74
N ALA A 55 6.37 10.46 -3.72
CA ALA A 55 5.83 11.80 -3.49
C ALA A 55 4.55 11.76 -2.64
N GLU A 56 3.66 10.80 -2.89
CA GLU A 56 2.46 10.57 -2.07
C GLU A 56 2.82 10.25 -0.62
N ILE A 57 3.75 9.31 -0.37
CA ILE A 57 4.22 8.96 0.97
C ILE A 57 4.81 10.20 1.69
N ALA A 58 5.55 11.04 1.00
CA ALA A 58 6.12 12.25 1.59
C ALA A 58 5.03 13.27 1.97
N LEU A 59 3.98 13.38 1.16
CA LEU A 59 2.81 14.25 1.43
C LEU A 59 1.95 13.68 2.56
N ASP A 60 1.67 12.37 2.58
CA ASP A 60 0.98 11.72 3.69
C ASP A 60 1.70 12.01 5.01
N ALA A 61 3.01 11.77 5.06
CA ALA A 61 3.82 12.04 6.24
C ALA A 61 3.80 13.51 6.69
N LEU A 62 3.67 14.46 5.77
CA LEU A 62 3.51 15.87 6.09
C LEU A 62 2.16 16.17 6.74
N TRP A 63 1.08 15.58 6.24
CA TRP A 63 -0.28 15.90 6.66
C TRP A 63 -0.76 15.06 7.85
N THR A 64 -0.29 13.83 8.00
CA THR A 64 -0.75 12.89 9.04
C THR A 64 0.31 12.60 10.11
N GLY A 65 1.54 13.10 9.93
CA GLY A 65 2.66 12.89 10.83
C GLY A 65 2.62 13.71 12.12
N ALA A 66 3.73 13.68 12.85
CA ALA A 66 3.88 14.36 14.14
C ALA A 66 3.83 15.90 14.06
N TRP A 67 3.99 16.48 12.87
CA TRP A 67 3.98 17.94 12.62
C TRP A 67 2.97 18.33 11.54
N PRO A 68 1.68 18.00 11.72
CA PRO A 68 0.68 18.32 10.70
C PRO A 68 0.51 19.84 10.59
N PRO A 69 0.32 20.38 9.38
CA PRO A 69 0.08 21.81 9.18
C PRO A 69 -1.29 22.26 9.69
N LEU A 70 -2.20 21.33 9.99
CA LEU A 70 -3.53 21.60 10.55
C LEU A 70 -3.65 21.00 11.95
N PRO A 71 -4.51 21.55 12.82
CA PRO A 71 -4.80 20.97 14.13
C PRO A 71 -5.25 19.51 14.03
N SER A 72 -4.69 18.63 14.88
CA SER A 72 -4.97 17.19 14.85
C SER A 72 -6.41 16.81 15.19
N ASP A 73 -7.14 17.70 15.85
CA ASP A 73 -8.56 17.55 16.25
C ASP A 73 -9.53 18.10 15.19
N SER A 74 -9.02 18.70 14.09
CA SER A 74 -9.88 19.21 13.04
C SER A 74 -10.54 18.08 12.24
N SER A 75 -11.79 18.29 11.82
CA SER A 75 -12.50 17.36 10.92
C SER A 75 -11.77 17.18 9.58
N VAL A 76 -11.07 18.22 9.11
CA VAL A 76 -10.29 18.20 7.88
C VAL A 76 -9.11 17.22 8.02
N THR A 77 -8.39 17.24 9.14
CA THR A 77 -7.31 16.28 9.41
C THR A 77 -7.80 14.84 9.40
N GLY A 78 -8.97 14.59 10.01
CA GLY A 78 -9.61 13.27 10.00
C GLY A 78 -9.98 12.80 8.58
N VAL A 79 -10.53 13.69 7.74
CA VAL A 79 -10.85 13.38 6.34
C VAL A 79 -9.58 13.11 5.53
N LEU A 80 -8.55 13.97 5.69
CA LEU A 80 -7.26 13.78 5.00
C LEU A 80 -6.61 12.44 5.35
N ALA A 81 -6.64 12.03 6.62
CA ALA A 81 -6.10 10.72 7.02
C ALA A 81 -6.79 9.56 6.27
N VAL A 82 -8.13 9.59 6.14
CA VAL A 82 -8.86 8.58 5.36
C VAL A 82 -8.50 8.64 3.87
N VAL A 83 -8.36 9.84 3.31
CA VAL A 83 -7.99 10.04 1.90
C VAL A 83 -6.58 9.48 1.65
N PHE A 84 -5.59 9.79 2.49
CA PHE A 84 -4.23 9.29 2.32
C PHE A 84 -4.15 7.77 2.46
N VAL A 85 -4.87 7.15 3.39
CA VAL A 85 -4.95 5.69 3.49
C VAL A 85 -5.54 5.10 2.21
N ALA A 86 -6.66 5.62 1.71
CA ALA A 86 -7.29 5.12 0.49
C ALA A 86 -6.39 5.33 -0.75
N VAL A 87 -5.74 6.49 -0.85
CA VAL A 87 -4.79 6.79 -1.94
C VAL A 87 -3.56 5.89 -1.83
N GLY A 88 -2.99 5.73 -0.64
CA GLY A 88 -1.85 4.85 -0.44
C GLY A 88 -2.13 3.38 -0.81
N ASP A 89 -3.34 2.89 -0.55
CA ASP A 89 -3.76 1.55 -0.94
C ASP A 89 -3.96 1.41 -2.46
N MET A 90 -4.30 2.51 -3.14
CA MET A 90 -4.49 2.53 -4.58
C MET A 90 -3.24 2.07 -5.36
N ARG A 91 -2.03 2.24 -4.82
CA ARG A 91 -0.77 1.80 -5.46
C ARG A 91 -0.74 0.31 -5.77
N TYR A 92 -1.24 -0.55 -4.86
CA TYR A 92 -1.34 -1.98 -5.12
C TYR A 92 -2.31 -2.27 -6.27
N PHE A 93 -3.50 -1.70 -6.20
CA PHE A 93 -4.52 -1.92 -7.23
C PHE A 93 -4.12 -1.36 -8.59
N GLN A 94 -3.36 -0.24 -8.62
CA GLN A 94 -2.83 0.33 -9.85
C GLN A 94 -1.86 -0.63 -10.55
N LEU A 95 -0.99 -1.33 -9.81
CA LEU A 95 -0.14 -2.37 -10.37
C LEU A 95 -0.97 -3.51 -10.97
N VAL A 96 -1.98 -4.00 -10.25
CA VAL A 96 -2.84 -5.08 -10.73
C VAL A 96 -3.62 -4.66 -11.98
N GLU A 97 -4.26 -3.49 -11.96
CA GLU A 97 -5.09 -3.02 -13.08
C GLU A 97 -4.26 -2.66 -14.33
N HIS A 98 -2.99 -2.27 -14.15
CA HIS A 98 -2.09 -1.99 -15.25
C HIS A 98 -1.53 -3.27 -15.88
N PHE A 99 -1.03 -4.21 -15.07
CA PHE A 99 -0.32 -5.40 -15.55
C PHE A 99 -1.20 -6.64 -15.72
N ALA A 100 -2.39 -6.67 -15.13
CA ALA A 100 -3.37 -7.74 -15.30
C ALA A 100 -4.74 -7.17 -15.74
N PRO A 101 -4.82 -6.54 -16.93
CA PRO A 101 -6.06 -5.94 -17.40
C PRO A 101 -7.09 -7.00 -17.75
N ARG A 102 -8.38 -6.70 -17.54
CA ARG A 102 -9.51 -7.60 -17.83
C ARG A 102 -9.62 -7.99 -19.31
N SER A 103 -9.15 -7.16 -20.22
CA SER A 103 -9.32 -7.32 -21.67
C SER A 103 -8.15 -7.96 -22.39
N GLY A 104 -7.10 -8.38 -21.67
CA GLY A 104 -5.86 -8.91 -22.28
C GLY A 104 -5.05 -7.86 -23.07
N GLN A 105 -5.58 -6.65 -23.27
CA GLN A 105 -4.86 -5.54 -23.88
C GLN A 105 -4.16 -4.70 -22.80
N PRO A 106 -2.95 -4.16 -23.07
CA PRO A 106 -2.27 -3.27 -22.14
C PRO A 106 -3.21 -2.17 -21.65
N GLY A 107 -3.38 -2.10 -20.33
CA GLY A 107 -4.31 -1.15 -19.71
C GLY A 107 -3.89 0.28 -20.02
N ARG A 108 -4.79 1.10 -20.55
CA ARG A 108 -4.57 2.56 -20.60
C ARG A 108 -4.40 3.02 -19.14
N VAL A 109 -3.35 3.80 -18.87
CA VAL A 109 -3.00 4.27 -17.51
C VAL A 109 -4.20 4.91 -16.80
N GLY A 110 -4.98 5.74 -17.50
CA GLY A 110 -6.18 6.37 -16.95
C GLY A 110 -7.26 5.37 -16.51
N ARG A 111 -7.46 4.27 -17.26
CA ARG A 111 -8.40 3.20 -16.86
C ARG A 111 -7.90 2.43 -15.66
N ALA A 112 -6.60 2.11 -15.63
CA ALA A 112 -5.99 1.44 -14.48
C ALA A 112 -6.12 2.30 -13.22
N LEU A 113 -5.90 3.62 -13.34
CA LEU A 113 -6.07 4.57 -12.25
C LEU A 113 -7.52 4.61 -11.75
N LEU A 114 -8.50 4.73 -12.65
CA LEU A 114 -9.92 4.75 -12.29
C LEU A 114 -10.35 3.47 -11.54
N LEU A 115 -9.95 2.30 -12.06
CA LEU A 115 -10.29 1.02 -11.41
C LEU A 115 -9.54 0.84 -10.08
N ALA A 116 -8.28 1.27 -9.99
CA ALA A 116 -7.53 1.25 -8.75
C ALA A 116 -8.19 2.14 -7.69
N THR A 117 -8.67 3.34 -8.08
CA THR A 117 -9.45 4.21 -7.20
C THR A 117 -10.71 3.50 -6.70
N ALA A 118 -11.49 2.88 -7.60
CA ALA A 118 -12.69 2.15 -7.20
C ALA A 118 -12.40 1.03 -6.19
N TRP A 119 -11.33 0.26 -6.41
CA TRP A 119 -10.90 -0.79 -5.48
C TRP A 119 -10.45 -0.23 -4.13
N SER A 120 -9.66 0.84 -4.11
CA SER A 120 -9.13 1.41 -2.86
C SER A 120 -10.24 2.04 -2.00
N TRP A 121 -11.27 2.61 -2.60
CA TRP A 121 -12.42 3.15 -1.87
C TRP A 121 -13.45 2.11 -1.45
N LEU A 122 -13.39 0.90 -1.98
CA LEU A 122 -14.31 -0.17 -1.62
C LEU A 122 -14.22 -0.51 -0.12
N ILE A 123 -13.01 -0.60 0.43
CA ILE A 123 -12.83 -1.01 1.83
C ILE A 123 -13.28 0.08 2.82
N PRO A 124 -12.92 1.38 2.66
CA PRO A 124 -13.52 2.45 3.47
C PRO A 124 -15.04 2.45 3.43
N ALA A 125 -15.65 2.25 2.24
CA ALA A 125 -17.09 2.19 2.08
C ALA A 125 -17.70 0.99 2.82
N LEU A 126 -17.12 -0.21 2.67
CA LEU A 126 -17.57 -1.40 3.40
C LEU A 126 -17.39 -1.25 4.91
N SER A 127 -16.27 -0.71 5.38
CA SER A 127 -16.04 -0.42 6.81
C SER A 127 -17.08 0.55 7.36
N GLY A 128 -17.43 1.58 6.57
CA GLY A 128 -18.50 2.53 6.90
C GLY A 128 -19.87 1.83 7.02
N LEU A 129 -20.20 0.93 6.09
CA LEU A 129 -21.44 0.14 6.14
C LEU A 129 -21.49 -0.78 7.36
N VAL A 130 -20.39 -1.49 7.67
CA VAL A 130 -20.30 -2.32 8.87
C VAL A 130 -20.50 -1.49 10.14
N ARG A 131 -19.93 -0.28 10.20
CA ARG A 131 -20.09 0.63 11.33
C ARG A 131 -21.55 1.07 11.52
N VAL A 132 -22.25 1.35 10.41
CA VAL A 132 -23.67 1.72 10.47
C VAL A 132 -24.54 0.52 10.88
N ALA A 133 -24.25 -0.68 10.36
CA ALA A 133 -25.02 -1.89 10.64
C ALA A 133 -24.81 -2.45 12.05
N LEU A 134 -23.61 -2.28 12.61
CA LEU A 134 -23.19 -2.87 13.90
C LEU A 134 -22.54 -1.83 14.81
N PRO A 135 -23.24 -0.74 15.19
CA PRO A 135 -22.62 0.39 15.92
C PRO A 135 -22.04 -0.04 17.29
N GLY A 136 -22.61 -1.07 17.92
CA GLY A 136 -22.14 -1.61 19.20
C GLY A 136 -20.74 -2.24 19.17
N LEU A 137 -20.22 -2.60 18.00
CA LEU A 137 -18.85 -3.08 17.85
C LEU A 137 -17.82 -1.96 17.88
N PHE A 138 -18.22 -0.71 17.61
CA PHE A 138 -17.32 0.43 17.40
C PHE A 138 -17.23 1.37 18.60
N VAL A 139 -17.41 0.85 19.82
CA VAL A 139 -17.20 1.59 21.06
C VAL A 139 -15.76 2.09 21.16
N GLU A 140 -14.81 1.22 20.81
CA GLU A 140 -13.39 1.55 20.73
C GLU A 140 -13.03 2.03 19.31
N LYS A 141 -12.44 3.21 19.18
CA LYS A 141 -12.04 3.78 17.87
C LYS A 141 -11.14 2.84 17.06
N ARG A 142 -10.32 2.02 17.73
CA ARG A 142 -9.38 1.10 17.09
C ARG A 142 -10.07 -0.06 16.37
N VAL A 143 -11.28 -0.43 16.76
CA VAL A 143 -12.05 -1.47 16.08
C VAL A 143 -12.35 -1.09 14.62
N VAL A 144 -12.46 0.22 14.32
CA VAL A 144 -12.63 0.70 12.93
C VAL A 144 -11.45 0.27 12.06
N PHE A 145 -10.23 0.41 12.56
CA PHE A 145 -9.02 0.01 11.84
C PHE A 145 -8.95 -1.51 11.70
N LEU A 146 -9.23 -2.26 12.78
CA LEU A 146 -9.23 -3.73 12.73
C LEU A 146 -10.24 -4.26 11.69
N VAL A 147 -11.44 -3.71 11.62
CA VAL A 147 -12.44 -4.09 10.59
C VAL A 147 -11.92 -3.78 9.19
N TYR A 148 -11.34 -2.60 8.99
CA TYR A 148 -10.70 -2.22 7.74
C TYR A 148 -9.61 -3.21 7.32
N GLU A 149 -8.72 -3.56 8.24
CA GLU A 149 -7.59 -4.46 8.03
C GLU A 149 -8.05 -5.88 7.68
N VAL A 150 -9.06 -6.39 8.38
CA VAL A 150 -9.66 -7.71 8.09
C VAL A 150 -10.34 -7.72 6.71
N LEU A 151 -11.13 -6.69 6.37
CA LEU A 151 -11.75 -6.59 5.05
C LEU A 151 -10.70 -6.54 3.94
N PHE A 152 -9.59 -5.81 4.18
CA PHE A 152 -8.50 -5.74 3.22
C PHE A 152 -7.82 -7.11 3.04
N LEU A 153 -7.59 -7.86 4.12
CA LEU A 153 -7.06 -9.23 4.06
C LEU A 153 -7.96 -10.17 3.24
N LEU A 154 -9.27 -10.10 3.45
CA LEU A 154 -10.23 -10.87 2.67
C LEU A 154 -10.17 -10.51 1.18
N LEU A 155 -10.05 -9.21 0.87
CA LEU A 155 -9.89 -8.73 -0.50
C LEU A 155 -8.58 -9.24 -1.12
N MET A 156 -7.46 -9.19 -0.40
CA MET A 156 -6.17 -9.73 -0.87
C MET A 156 -6.24 -11.23 -1.12
N GLY A 157 -6.92 -11.98 -0.25
CA GLY A 157 -7.20 -13.40 -0.46
C GLY A 157 -7.97 -13.66 -1.76
N GLY A 158 -9.00 -12.85 -2.03
CA GLY A 158 -9.78 -12.88 -3.27
C GLY A 158 -8.93 -12.57 -4.50
N PHE A 159 -8.06 -11.56 -4.42
CA PHE A 159 -7.13 -11.23 -5.50
C PHE A 159 -6.14 -12.37 -5.78
N ALA A 160 -5.51 -12.91 -4.77
CA ALA A 160 -4.53 -14.00 -4.92
C ALA A 160 -5.15 -15.28 -5.47
N ARG A 161 -6.36 -15.66 -4.97
CA ARG A 161 -6.95 -16.98 -5.23
C ARG A 161 -7.79 -17.01 -6.51
N TRP A 162 -8.43 -15.92 -6.86
CA TRP A 162 -9.38 -15.89 -7.99
C TRP A 162 -9.03 -14.87 -9.04
N LEU A 163 -8.86 -13.61 -8.69
CA LEU A 163 -8.75 -12.53 -9.68
C LEU A 163 -7.45 -12.60 -10.50
N LEU A 164 -6.30 -12.79 -9.86
CA LEU A 164 -5.03 -12.89 -10.57
C LEU A 164 -4.93 -14.14 -11.46
N PRO A 165 -5.31 -15.36 -11.00
CA PRO A 165 -5.35 -16.54 -11.88
C PRO A 165 -6.32 -16.39 -13.04
N MET A 166 -7.47 -15.76 -12.83
CA MET A 166 -8.47 -15.54 -13.88
C MET A 166 -7.97 -14.55 -14.95
N ARG A 167 -7.27 -13.47 -14.55
CA ARG A 167 -6.78 -12.44 -15.46
C ARG A 167 -5.46 -12.81 -16.13
N LEU A 168 -4.64 -13.62 -15.48
CA LEU A 168 -3.34 -14.12 -15.96
C LEU A 168 -3.31 -15.64 -15.88
N PRO A 169 -4.00 -16.34 -16.80
CA PRO A 169 -4.14 -17.80 -16.75
C PRO A 169 -2.82 -18.54 -16.92
N GLY A 170 -1.77 -17.87 -17.40
CA GLY A 170 -0.45 -18.48 -17.53
C GLY A 170 -0.23 -19.22 -18.86
N VAL A 171 -0.95 -18.80 -19.91
CA VAL A 171 -0.80 -19.35 -21.27
C VAL A 171 0.56 -19.03 -21.86
N THR A 172 1.15 -17.88 -21.51
CA THR A 172 2.50 -17.48 -21.97
C THR A 172 3.46 -17.38 -20.78
N ALA A 173 4.76 -17.55 -21.06
CA ALA A 173 5.82 -17.39 -20.06
C ALA A 173 5.76 -16.00 -19.39
N GLN A 174 5.46 -14.95 -20.16
CA GLN A 174 5.30 -13.61 -19.65
C GLN A 174 4.13 -13.51 -18.65
N GLN A 175 2.97 -14.09 -18.95
CA GLN A 175 1.83 -14.11 -18.02
C GLN A 175 2.17 -14.86 -16.73
N VAL A 176 2.92 -15.95 -16.80
CA VAL A 176 3.39 -16.70 -15.63
C VAL A 176 4.28 -15.82 -14.74
N GLN A 177 5.23 -15.10 -15.35
CA GLN A 177 6.12 -14.20 -14.62
C GLN A 177 5.36 -13.04 -13.98
N LEU A 178 4.47 -12.36 -14.72
CA LEU A 178 3.62 -11.29 -14.21
C LEU A 178 2.72 -11.77 -13.08
N ARG A 179 2.08 -12.94 -13.23
CA ARG A 179 1.25 -13.52 -12.18
C ARG A 179 2.06 -13.80 -10.91
N ARG A 180 3.24 -14.44 -11.03
CA ARG A 180 4.10 -14.70 -9.87
C ARG A 180 4.54 -13.43 -9.17
N TRP A 181 4.90 -12.41 -9.94
CA TRP A 181 5.26 -11.11 -9.38
C TRP A 181 4.11 -10.46 -8.64
N LEU A 182 2.94 -10.33 -9.27
CA LEU A 182 1.75 -9.76 -8.62
C LEU A 182 1.30 -10.56 -7.40
N GLN A 183 1.42 -11.90 -7.43
CA GLN A 183 1.16 -12.74 -6.25
C GLN A 183 2.11 -12.45 -5.10
N ARG A 184 3.41 -12.21 -5.37
CA ARG A 184 4.39 -11.80 -4.34
C ARG A 184 4.03 -10.43 -3.75
N VAL A 185 3.68 -9.48 -4.60
CA VAL A 185 3.23 -8.14 -4.14
C VAL A 185 1.93 -8.26 -3.33
N THR A 186 0.98 -9.08 -3.77
CA THR A 186 -0.27 -9.36 -3.01
C THR A 186 0.04 -9.99 -1.66
N ALA A 187 0.96 -10.95 -1.60
CA ALA A 187 1.38 -11.57 -0.33
C ALA A 187 2.05 -10.55 0.61
N LEU A 188 2.89 -9.66 0.09
CA LEU A 188 3.49 -8.58 0.88
C LEU A 188 2.43 -7.68 1.52
N VAL A 189 1.42 -7.27 0.73
CA VAL A 189 0.30 -6.45 1.23
C VAL A 189 -0.53 -7.25 2.24
N ALA A 190 -0.81 -8.51 1.98
CA ALA A 190 -1.54 -9.37 2.94
C ALA A 190 -0.79 -9.51 4.27
N VAL A 191 0.52 -9.74 4.24
CA VAL A 191 1.37 -9.78 5.45
C VAL A 191 1.34 -8.45 6.19
N GLN A 192 1.44 -7.34 5.49
CA GLN A 192 1.35 -6.00 6.07
C GLN A 192 0.03 -5.80 6.83
N TYR A 193 -1.11 -6.10 6.20
CA TYR A 193 -2.43 -5.98 6.83
C TYR A 193 -2.66 -6.98 7.94
N ALA A 194 -2.11 -8.21 7.84
CA ALA A 194 -2.16 -9.19 8.92
C ALA A 194 -1.39 -8.72 10.16
N LEU A 195 -0.23 -8.08 9.96
CA LEU A 195 0.56 -7.51 11.06
C LEU A 195 -0.14 -6.31 11.71
N TRP A 196 -0.81 -5.45 10.93
CA TRP A 196 -1.63 -4.38 11.51
C TRP A 196 -2.79 -4.95 12.31
N ALA A 197 -3.56 -5.89 11.76
CA ALA A 197 -4.67 -6.53 12.45
C ALA A 197 -4.22 -7.23 13.75
N LEU A 198 -3.11 -7.96 13.71
CA LEU A 198 -2.52 -8.58 14.89
C LEU A 198 -2.12 -7.53 15.94
N ALA A 199 -1.48 -6.45 15.52
CA ALA A 199 -1.10 -5.36 16.41
C ALA A 199 -2.34 -4.72 17.07
N ASP A 200 -3.40 -4.50 16.30
CA ASP A 200 -4.64 -3.92 16.82
C ASP A 200 -5.38 -4.86 17.76
N VAL A 201 -5.38 -6.17 17.52
CA VAL A 201 -5.89 -7.16 18.47
C VAL A 201 -5.10 -7.11 19.78
N ILE A 202 -3.77 -7.03 19.72
CA ILE A 202 -2.91 -6.93 20.92
C ILE A 202 -3.21 -5.63 21.68
N ILE A 203 -3.38 -4.50 20.99
CA ILE A 203 -3.70 -3.23 21.65
C ILE A 203 -5.10 -3.27 22.28
N LEU A 204 -6.10 -3.82 21.59
CA LEU A 204 -7.46 -3.98 22.11
C LEU A 204 -7.54 -4.93 23.30
N SER A 205 -6.60 -5.90 23.43
CA SER A 205 -6.45 -6.73 24.62
C SER A 205 -5.84 -5.99 25.83
N GLY A 206 -5.47 -4.71 25.67
CA GLY A 206 -4.85 -3.87 26.70
C GLY A 206 -3.32 -3.85 26.67
N ALA A 207 -2.67 -4.62 25.79
CA ALA A 207 -1.21 -4.71 25.74
C ALA A 207 -0.61 -3.63 24.81
N ARG A 208 0.10 -2.65 25.38
CA ARG A 208 0.76 -1.56 24.64
C ARG A 208 1.89 -2.02 23.70
N SER A 209 2.42 -3.23 23.87
CA SER A 209 3.42 -3.82 22.94
C SER A 209 2.94 -3.93 21.51
N GLY A 210 1.62 -3.98 21.27
CA GLY A 210 1.04 -3.91 19.92
C GLY A 210 1.45 -2.65 19.14
N LEU A 211 1.73 -1.53 19.81
CA LEU A 211 2.24 -0.30 19.18
C LEU A 211 3.61 -0.52 18.53
N LEU A 212 4.50 -1.29 19.14
CA LEU A 212 5.79 -1.63 18.52
C LEU A 212 5.60 -2.57 17.31
N LEU A 213 4.67 -3.50 17.41
CA LEU A 213 4.38 -4.36 16.26
C LEU A 213 3.88 -3.55 15.05
N ARG A 214 3.13 -2.47 15.25
CA ARG A 214 2.69 -1.58 14.16
C ARG A 214 3.83 -0.90 13.41
N LEU A 215 5.01 -0.77 14.01
CA LEU A 215 6.19 -0.20 13.32
C LEU A 215 6.58 -1.05 12.10
N VAL A 216 6.43 -2.38 12.18
CA VAL A 216 6.80 -3.29 11.08
C VAL A 216 5.90 -3.10 9.85
N PRO A 217 4.56 -3.20 9.94
CA PRO A 217 3.70 -2.95 8.80
C PRO A 217 3.76 -1.50 8.31
N ASN A 218 3.99 -0.51 9.19
CA ASN A 218 4.23 0.87 8.77
C ASN A 218 5.51 0.99 7.93
N PHE A 219 6.60 0.33 8.34
CA PHE A 219 7.82 0.28 7.54
C PHE A 219 7.58 -0.39 6.18
N ILE A 220 6.84 -1.48 6.13
CA ILE A 220 6.46 -2.12 4.86
C ILE A 220 5.67 -1.15 3.99
N TYR A 221 4.68 -0.48 4.57
CA TYR A 221 3.79 0.44 3.86
C TYR A 221 4.52 1.67 3.31
N TYR A 222 5.28 2.36 4.12
CA TYR A 222 5.89 3.65 3.75
C TYR A 222 7.25 3.51 3.07
N VAL A 223 8.03 2.46 3.38
CA VAL A 223 9.43 2.38 2.92
C VAL A 223 9.65 1.21 1.98
N ALA A 224 9.18 0.01 2.32
CA ALA A 224 9.59 -1.20 1.62
C ALA A 224 8.70 -1.55 0.40
N PHE A 225 7.41 -1.20 0.40
CA PHE A 225 6.47 -1.64 -0.63
C PHE A 225 6.92 -1.25 -2.05
N VAL A 226 7.19 0.03 -2.29
CA VAL A 226 7.55 0.53 -3.63
C VAL A 226 8.88 -0.05 -4.12
N PRO A 227 9.98 -0.04 -3.34
CA PRO A 227 11.22 -0.71 -3.74
C PRO A 227 11.07 -2.20 -4.02
N LEU A 228 10.36 -2.94 -3.18
CA LEU A 228 10.18 -4.37 -3.36
C LEU A 228 9.32 -4.68 -4.60
N ALA A 229 8.24 -3.93 -4.82
CA ALA A 229 7.43 -4.08 -6.03
C ALA A 229 8.26 -3.82 -7.29
N TYR A 230 9.14 -2.81 -7.26
CA TYR A 230 10.06 -2.48 -8.35
C TYR A 230 11.12 -3.57 -8.58
N LEU A 231 11.79 -4.03 -7.51
CA LEU A 231 12.88 -5.00 -7.59
C LEU A 231 12.40 -6.40 -8.04
N TRP A 232 11.18 -6.78 -7.65
CA TRP A 232 10.61 -8.08 -8.01
C TRP A 232 9.96 -8.11 -9.38
N ALA A 233 9.81 -6.94 -10.02
CA ALA A 233 9.17 -6.86 -11.32
C ALA A 233 9.94 -7.68 -12.37
N PRO A 234 9.23 -8.46 -13.23
CA PRO A 234 9.87 -9.23 -14.28
C PRO A 234 10.49 -8.30 -15.31
N ARG A 235 11.62 -8.70 -15.85
CA ARG A 235 12.21 -8.02 -17.01
C ARG A 235 11.30 -8.29 -18.21
N VAL A 236 10.80 -7.22 -18.82
CA VAL A 236 10.09 -7.31 -20.09
C VAL A 236 11.17 -7.22 -21.19
N PRO A 237 11.31 -8.21 -22.07
CA PRO A 237 12.23 -8.13 -23.19
C PRO A 237 11.98 -6.84 -23.98
N GLY A 238 13.03 -6.09 -24.26
CA GLY A 238 12.92 -4.93 -25.14
C GLY A 238 12.52 -5.35 -26.55
N PRO A 239 11.99 -4.44 -27.39
CA PRO A 239 11.61 -4.75 -28.77
C PRO A 239 12.77 -5.35 -29.58
N SER A 240 14.03 -5.11 -29.21
CA SER A 240 15.23 -5.65 -29.85
C SER A 240 15.61 -7.08 -29.41
N GLU A 241 15.00 -7.64 -28.35
CA GLU A 241 15.27 -9.01 -27.87
C GLU A 241 14.18 -9.99 -28.33
N ALA A 242 13.14 -9.50 -29.02
CA ALA A 242 12.03 -10.29 -29.54
C ALA A 242 12.17 -10.57 -31.08
N ALA A 243 13.24 -10.09 -31.72
CA ALA A 243 13.59 -10.34 -33.10
C ALA A 243 14.73 -11.36 -33.21
#